data_082264e2d1260a2c73879b7c8c9dc094
#
_entry.id   082264e2d1260a2c73879b7c8c9dc094
#
_cell.length_a   1.000
_cell.length_b   1.000
_cell.length_c   1.000
_cell.angle_alpha   90.00
_cell.angle_beta   90.00
_cell.angle_gamma   90.00
#
_symmetry.space_group_name_H-M   'P 1'
#
loop_
_entity.id
_entity.type
_entity.pdbx_description
1 polymer ?
#
loop_
_entity_poly.entity_id
_entity_poly.type
_entity_poly.pdbx_seq_one_letter_code
_entity_poly.pdbx_strand_id
1 'polypeptide(L)'
;MKYVMYPHGGSGNHGCEAIVRSTVKLIGNETTLFTNKMEEDCKVGLQDLCKLDVAEKPIRSGSVSHLFAVFRGKVFGQTDAFDRLVFQHIVETAKNADYVLGIGGDNYCYDTPEFIYLVNRMVDEAKVKRILWGASVEPEAIDERMFQDLCGYHKIWARESLTYHALLDKGMTQTFLLPDPAFVLDRKDLPLPDGFVEGNTVGINVSPMIIGYEKNKGLTLRNYVHLIQHIIDTTDMQVALIPHVVWSHNDDRKPLIQLYDTFKDTGRVVMIEDHNAMELKGYIARCRFMVVARTHASIAAYSTQVPTLVVGYSVKARGIAKDIFGTEDNYVIPVQSLTHEDELMKGFQWLVDHEEEIRTHYDKMMHEYVNQVYKIREIMKV
;
A
#
# COMPACT_ATOMS: atom_id res chain seq x y z
N MET A 1 -3.85 25.36 -0.74
CA MET A 1 -2.45 24.94 -1.00
C MET A 1 -2.45 24.04 -2.22
N LYS A 2 -1.39 24.11 -3.02
CA LYS A 2 -1.22 23.28 -4.23
C LYS A 2 -0.19 22.19 -3.95
N TYR A 3 -0.49 20.98 -4.39
CA TYR A 3 0.34 19.81 -4.15
C TYR A 3 0.68 19.08 -5.45
N VAL A 4 1.87 18.48 -5.47
CA VAL A 4 2.28 17.50 -6.47
C VAL A 4 2.45 16.16 -5.77
N MET A 5 1.84 15.12 -6.27
CA MET A 5 1.98 13.73 -5.78
C MET A 5 2.83 12.90 -6.74
N TYR A 6 3.86 12.24 -6.21
CA TYR A 6 4.81 11.40 -6.93
C TYR A 6 5.61 10.54 -5.94
N PRO A 7 6.03 9.30 -6.27
CA PRO A 7 5.64 8.54 -7.44
C PRO A 7 4.28 7.84 -7.26
N HIS A 8 3.64 7.46 -8.38
CA HIS A 8 2.44 6.64 -8.38
C HIS A 8 2.55 5.57 -9.48
N GLY A 9 2.50 4.31 -9.06
CA GLY A 9 2.68 3.16 -9.95
C GLY A 9 1.46 2.78 -10.77
N GLY A 10 0.28 3.35 -10.44
CA GLY A 10 -1.02 3.06 -11.07
C GLY A 10 -2.00 2.33 -10.15
N SER A 11 -3.28 2.48 -10.45
CA SER A 11 -4.41 1.96 -9.66
C SER A 11 -4.66 0.46 -9.82
N GLY A 12 -3.94 -0.24 -10.69
CA GLY A 12 -3.94 -1.71 -10.70
C GLY A 12 -3.34 -2.30 -9.40
N ASN A 13 -2.75 -1.46 -8.55
CA ASN A 13 -2.57 -1.70 -7.12
C ASN A 13 -3.57 -0.82 -6.36
N HIS A 14 -4.67 -1.41 -5.88
CA HIS A 14 -5.72 -0.68 -5.18
C HIS A 14 -5.25 -0.06 -3.86
N GLY A 15 -4.11 -0.48 -3.32
CA GLY A 15 -3.44 0.22 -2.23
C GLY A 15 -2.89 1.59 -2.65
N CYS A 16 -2.28 1.68 -3.83
CA CYS A 16 -1.83 2.96 -4.39
C CYS A 16 -3.02 3.88 -4.68
N GLU A 17 -4.12 3.35 -5.23
CA GLU A 17 -5.38 4.06 -5.40
C GLU A 17 -5.93 4.58 -4.07
N ALA A 18 -5.97 3.73 -3.04
CA ALA A 18 -6.46 4.08 -1.71
C ALA A 18 -5.67 5.25 -1.10
N ILE A 19 -4.34 5.26 -1.24
CA ILE A 19 -3.48 6.37 -0.79
C ILE A 19 -3.85 7.66 -1.51
N VAL A 20 -3.99 7.63 -2.85
CA VAL A 20 -4.34 8.85 -3.62
C VAL A 20 -5.70 9.40 -3.21
N ARG A 21 -6.75 8.57 -3.17
CA ARG A 21 -8.11 8.99 -2.78
C ARG A 21 -8.12 9.60 -1.37
N SER A 22 -7.49 8.91 -0.43
CA SER A 22 -7.40 9.38 0.96
C SER A 22 -6.58 10.66 1.07
N THR A 23 -5.48 10.79 0.32
CA THR A 23 -4.67 12.00 0.30
C THR A 23 -5.49 13.19 -0.21
N VAL A 24 -6.18 13.07 -1.34
CA VAL A 24 -7.05 14.14 -1.85
C VAL A 24 -8.16 14.51 -0.87
N LYS A 25 -8.76 13.53 -0.19
CA LYS A 25 -9.75 13.76 0.88
C LYS A 25 -9.16 14.58 2.05
N LEU A 26 -7.88 14.36 2.37
CA LEU A 26 -7.20 15.05 3.47
C LEU A 26 -6.77 16.48 3.13
N ILE A 27 -6.26 16.71 1.90
CA ILE A 27 -5.60 17.97 1.53
C ILE A 27 -6.34 18.78 0.46
N GLY A 28 -7.38 18.25 -0.17
CA GLY A 28 -8.17 18.87 -1.22
C GLY A 28 -7.68 18.58 -2.64
N ASN A 29 -8.41 19.09 -3.63
CA ASN A 29 -8.28 18.76 -5.04
C ASN A 29 -7.32 19.64 -5.84
N GLU A 30 -6.71 20.68 -5.25
CA GLU A 30 -5.62 21.44 -5.89
C GLU A 30 -4.32 20.63 -5.96
N THR A 31 -4.43 19.42 -6.49
CA THR A 31 -3.39 18.41 -6.50
C THR A 31 -3.15 17.90 -7.91
N THR A 32 -1.89 17.76 -8.29
CA THR A 32 -1.49 17.08 -9.54
C THR A 32 -0.82 15.75 -9.19
N LEU A 33 -1.37 14.65 -9.68
CA LEU A 33 -0.81 13.31 -9.57
C LEU A 33 -0.01 12.97 -10.82
N PHE A 34 1.26 12.65 -10.66
CA PHE A 34 2.10 12.10 -11.71
C PHE A 34 2.06 10.58 -11.68
N THR A 35 1.51 9.99 -12.75
CA THR A 35 1.25 8.54 -12.83
C THR A 35 2.02 7.88 -13.96
N ASN A 36 2.41 6.63 -13.73
CA ASN A 36 2.98 5.74 -14.74
C ASN A 36 1.90 4.97 -15.55
N LYS A 37 0.63 4.99 -15.09
CA LYS A 37 -0.48 4.19 -15.62
C LYS A 37 -1.77 4.98 -15.74
N MET A 38 -1.75 6.00 -16.59
CA MET A 38 -2.88 6.91 -16.79
C MET A 38 -4.22 6.18 -17.06
N GLU A 39 -4.19 5.12 -17.86
CA GLU A 39 -5.41 4.36 -18.21
C GLU A 39 -6.00 3.64 -17.00
N GLU A 40 -5.16 3.05 -16.13
CA GLU A 40 -5.61 2.39 -14.89
C GLU A 40 -6.27 3.40 -13.96
N ASP A 41 -5.67 4.59 -13.81
CA ASP A 41 -6.17 5.65 -12.92
C ASP A 41 -7.45 6.28 -13.45
N CYS A 42 -7.57 6.47 -14.77
CA CYS A 42 -8.81 6.92 -15.39
C CYS A 42 -9.94 5.89 -15.25
N LYS A 43 -9.64 4.59 -15.34
CA LYS A 43 -10.64 3.52 -15.19
C LYS A 43 -11.31 3.56 -13.81
N VAL A 44 -10.56 3.90 -12.77
CA VAL A 44 -11.10 4.01 -11.40
C VAL A 44 -11.58 5.43 -11.04
N GLY A 45 -11.50 6.40 -11.96
CA GLY A 45 -12.05 7.75 -11.78
C GLY A 45 -11.16 8.70 -10.96
N LEU A 46 -9.83 8.50 -10.93
CA LEU A 46 -8.95 9.44 -10.22
C LEU A 46 -8.88 10.83 -10.86
N GLN A 47 -9.13 10.94 -12.17
CA GLN A 47 -9.21 12.22 -12.90
C GLN A 47 -10.34 13.14 -12.38
N ASP A 48 -11.37 12.59 -11.73
CA ASP A 48 -12.46 13.35 -11.15
C ASP A 48 -12.09 13.93 -9.77
N LEU A 49 -11.00 13.45 -9.17
CA LEU A 49 -10.53 13.85 -7.84
C LEU A 49 -9.37 14.83 -7.89
N CYS A 50 -8.46 14.66 -8.85
CA CYS A 50 -7.27 15.52 -8.99
C CYS A 50 -6.81 15.56 -10.45
N LYS A 51 -5.93 16.52 -10.76
CA LYS A 51 -5.32 16.57 -12.08
C LYS A 51 -4.34 15.41 -12.25
N LEU A 52 -4.48 14.64 -13.34
CA LEU A 52 -3.52 13.62 -13.72
C LEU A 52 -2.52 14.15 -14.77
N ASP A 53 -1.26 13.79 -14.64
CA ASP A 53 -0.23 13.98 -15.68
C ASP A 53 0.67 12.72 -15.70
N VAL A 54 1.32 12.46 -16.84
CA VAL A 54 2.21 11.32 -16.99
C VAL A 54 3.51 11.55 -16.21
N ALA A 55 4.02 10.52 -15.52
CA ALA A 55 5.27 10.63 -14.77
C ALA A 55 6.49 10.72 -15.70
N GLU A 56 6.45 10.03 -16.83
CA GLU A 56 7.55 10.00 -17.80
C GLU A 56 7.10 10.61 -19.12
N LYS A 57 7.79 11.68 -19.57
CA LYS A 57 7.56 12.24 -20.90
C LYS A 57 8.62 11.73 -21.87
N PRO A 58 8.22 11.00 -22.93
CA PRO A 58 9.16 10.48 -23.91
C PRO A 58 9.87 11.65 -24.63
N ILE A 59 11.19 11.56 -24.73
CA ILE A 59 12.00 12.54 -25.45
C ILE A 59 12.08 12.12 -26.91
N ARG A 60 11.66 13.01 -27.81
CA ARG A 60 11.79 12.76 -29.24
C ARG A 60 13.27 12.72 -29.65
N SER A 61 13.72 11.58 -30.18
CA SER A 61 15.07 11.42 -30.69
C SER A 61 15.37 12.51 -31.76
N GLY A 62 16.56 13.12 -31.67
CA GLY A 62 16.95 14.22 -32.56
C GLY A 62 16.37 15.59 -32.22
N SER A 63 15.57 15.73 -31.17
CA SER A 63 15.13 17.04 -30.67
C SER A 63 16.30 17.84 -30.09
N VAL A 64 16.16 19.16 -30.02
CA VAL A 64 17.19 20.05 -29.43
C VAL A 64 17.51 19.62 -27.99
N SER A 65 16.49 19.25 -27.22
CA SER A 65 16.63 18.75 -25.83
C SER A 65 17.43 17.45 -25.78
N HIS A 66 17.15 16.50 -26.70
CA HIS A 66 17.92 15.25 -26.81
C HIS A 66 19.39 15.52 -27.15
N LEU A 67 19.66 16.36 -28.14
CA LEU A 67 21.04 16.73 -28.54
C LEU A 67 21.79 17.42 -27.40
N PHE A 68 21.12 18.28 -26.65
CA PHE A 68 21.69 18.96 -25.48
C PHE A 68 21.99 17.98 -24.32
N ALA A 69 21.14 16.98 -24.05
CA ALA A 69 21.44 15.94 -23.07
C ALA A 69 22.63 15.08 -23.47
N VAL A 70 22.71 14.68 -24.75
CA VAL A 70 23.86 13.94 -25.29
C VAL A 70 25.15 14.77 -25.18
N PHE A 71 25.08 16.06 -25.46
CA PHE A 71 26.21 16.98 -25.30
C PHE A 71 26.68 17.07 -23.85
N ARG A 72 25.73 17.28 -22.91
CA ARG A 72 26.03 17.31 -21.46
C ARG A 72 26.65 16.02 -20.96
N GLY A 73 26.11 14.88 -21.39
CA GLY A 73 26.66 13.56 -21.04
C GLY A 73 28.10 13.40 -21.55
N LYS A 74 28.37 13.77 -22.81
CA LYS A 74 29.71 13.60 -23.43
C LYS A 74 30.75 14.61 -22.96
N VAL A 75 30.36 15.88 -22.74
CA VAL A 75 31.31 16.97 -22.44
C VAL A 75 31.49 17.15 -20.92
N PHE A 76 30.43 17.00 -20.13
CA PHE A 76 30.46 17.26 -18.70
C PHE A 76 30.34 15.98 -17.84
N GLY A 77 30.26 14.79 -18.44
CA GLY A 77 30.13 13.52 -17.72
C GLY A 77 28.82 13.37 -16.96
N GLN A 78 27.76 14.15 -17.29
CA GLN A 78 26.46 14.06 -16.67
C GLN A 78 25.71 12.84 -17.19
N THR A 79 25.84 11.72 -16.49
CA THR A 79 25.19 10.45 -16.87
C THR A 79 23.66 10.48 -16.74
N ASP A 80 23.11 11.36 -15.90
CA ASP A 80 21.68 11.53 -15.64
C ASP A 80 21.00 12.61 -16.51
N ALA A 81 21.72 13.24 -17.45
CA ALA A 81 21.20 14.36 -18.24
C ALA A 81 19.97 14.01 -19.09
N PHE A 82 19.87 12.76 -19.56
CA PHE A 82 18.70 12.28 -20.29
C PHE A 82 17.51 12.05 -19.36
N ASP A 83 17.71 11.36 -18.25
CA ASP A 83 16.65 11.06 -17.27
C ASP A 83 16.09 12.35 -16.68
N ARG A 84 16.93 13.36 -16.42
CA ARG A 84 16.49 14.69 -16.01
C ARG A 84 15.49 15.32 -16.98
N LEU A 85 15.67 15.15 -18.29
CA LEU A 85 14.71 15.66 -19.28
C LEU A 85 13.39 14.91 -19.24
N VAL A 86 13.41 13.58 -19.02
CA VAL A 86 12.20 12.75 -18.89
C VAL A 86 11.31 13.26 -17.75
N PHE A 87 11.92 13.59 -16.60
CA PHE A 87 11.21 14.01 -15.38
C PHE A 87 11.12 15.53 -15.17
N GLN A 88 11.71 16.35 -16.04
CA GLN A 88 11.77 17.81 -15.88
C GLN A 88 10.38 18.45 -15.64
N HIS A 89 9.35 17.96 -16.33
CA HIS A 89 8.00 18.49 -16.22
C HIS A 89 7.36 18.31 -14.83
N ILE A 90 7.77 17.29 -14.06
CA ILE A 90 7.39 17.10 -12.65
C ILE A 90 7.90 18.30 -11.86
N VAL A 91 9.18 18.64 -12.04
CA VAL A 91 9.82 19.75 -11.32
C VAL A 91 9.27 21.10 -11.75
N GLU A 92 8.97 21.29 -13.03
CA GLU A 92 8.32 22.52 -13.55
C GLU A 92 6.93 22.71 -12.91
N THR A 93 6.16 21.64 -12.77
CA THR A 93 4.88 21.69 -12.07
C THR A 93 5.07 21.96 -10.56
N ALA A 94 6.05 21.29 -9.95
CA ALA A 94 6.37 21.41 -8.53
C ALA A 94 6.76 22.85 -8.13
N LYS A 95 7.44 23.61 -9.00
CA LYS A 95 7.78 25.03 -8.75
C LYS A 95 6.58 25.94 -8.50
N ASN A 96 5.40 25.52 -8.94
CA ASN A 96 4.13 26.24 -8.74
C ASN A 96 3.27 25.60 -7.63
N ALA A 97 3.80 24.64 -6.90
CA ALA A 97 3.15 23.97 -5.77
C ALA A 97 3.79 24.38 -4.45
N ASP A 98 3.05 24.24 -3.36
CA ASP A 98 3.55 24.49 -2.01
C ASP A 98 4.42 23.31 -1.52
N TYR A 99 4.03 22.09 -1.92
CA TYR A 99 4.73 20.86 -1.53
C TYR A 99 4.70 19.78 -2.61
N VAL A 100 5.76 18.97 -2.66
CA VAL A 100 5.79 17.68 -3.33
C VAL A 100 5.61 16.59 -2.30
N LEU A 101 4.61 15.74 -2.48
CA LEU A 101 4.31 14.60 -1.62
C LEU A 101 4.91 13.34 -2.25
N GLY A 102 5.88 12.75 -1.57
CA GLY A 102 6.40 11.42 -1.89
C GLY A 102 5.40 10.37 -1.40
N ILE A 103 4.45 10.00 -2.26
CA ILE A 103 3.44 8.99 -1.98
C ILE A 103 3.92 7.59 -2.36
N GLY A 104 3.19 6.54 -1.99
CA GLY A 104 3.50 5.16 -2.40
C GLY A 104 3.73 4.21 -1.24
N GLY A 105 3.84 4.74 -0.01
CA GLY A 105 3.82 3.97 1.24
C GLY A 105 5.01 3.05 1.50
N ASP A 106 5.67 2.49 0.48
CA ASP A 106 6.76 1.51 0.63
C ASP A 106 7.96 1.74 -0.31
N ASN A 107 8.11 2.97 -0.80
CA ASN A 107 9.22 3.34 -1.71
C ASN A 107 10.62 3.11 -1.11
N TYR A 108 10.73 3.06 0.22
CA TYR A 108 11.96 2.85 0.98
C TYR A 108 11.96 1.53 1.78
N CYS A 109 11.05 0.60 1.46
CA CYS A 109 11.01 -0.73 2.09
C CYS A 109 11.87 -1.77 1.36
N TYR A 110 12.31 -1.47 0.14
CA TYR A 110 13.05 -2.35 -0.76
C TYR A 110 14.14 -1.54 -1.46
N ASP A 111 14.69 -2.10 -2.55
CA ASP A 111 15.58 -1.34 -3.43
C ASP A 111 14.82 -0.14 -4.01
N THR A 112 15.13 1.06 -3.50
CA THR A 112 14.48 2.30 -3.95
C THR A 112 14.86 2.57 -5.40
N PRO A 113 13.88 2.73 -6.31
CA PRO A 113 14.16 2.97 -7.73
C PRO A 113 14.99 4.24 -7.95
N GLU A 114 15.99 4.18 -8.84
CA GLU A 114 16.92 5.27 -9.16
C GLU A 114 16.23 6.58 -9.50
N PHE A 115 15.11 6.52 -10.21
CA PHE A 115 14.35 7.70 -10.62
C PHE A 115 13.77 8.48 -9.45
N ILE A 116 13.47 7.82 -8.31
CA ILE A 116 12.97 8.49 -7.09
C ILE A 116 14.07 9.41 -6.55
N TYR A 117 15.28 8.89 -6.37
CA TYR A 117 16.43 9.69 -5.93
C TYR A 117 16.73 10.85 -6.89
N LEU A 118 16.60 10.60 -8.20
CA LEU A 118 16.84 11.63 -9.22
C LEU A 118 15.81 12.76 -9.12
N VAL A 119 14.51 12.42 -9.10
CA VAL A 119 13.43 13.42 -9.02
C VAL A 119 13.50 14.18 -7.71
N ASN A 120 13.74 13.48 -6.59
CA ASN A 120 13.93 14.12 -5.29
C ASN A 120 15.05 15.16 -5.32
N ARG A 121 16.22 14.80 -5.84
CA ARG A 121 17.35 15.73 -6.01
C ARG A 121 16.99 16.92 -6.90
N MET A 122 16.27 16.69 -8.01
CA MET A 122 15.84 17.78 -8.90
C MET A 122 14.83 18.72 -8.23
N VAL A 123 13.95 18.21 -7.38
CA VAL A 123 12.99 19.00 -6.59
C VAL A 123 13.74 19.83 -5.53
N ASP A 124 14.77 19.26 -4.88
CA ASP A 124 15.61 19.96 -3.91
C ASP A 124 16.43 21.08 -4.59
N GLU A 125 17.01 20.82 -5.75
CA GLU A 125 17.71 21.84 -6.57
C GLU A 125 16.77 23.00 -6.94
N ALA A 126 15.49 22.70 -7.17
CA ALA A 126 14.43 23.70 -7.41
C ALA A 126 13.95 24.41 -6.14
N LYS A 127 14.45 24.03 -4.96
CA LYS A 127 14.08 24.57 -3.62
C LYS A 127 12.61 24.40 -3.28
N VAL A 128 11.97 23.34 -3.78
CA VAL A 128 10.60 22.97 -3.42
C VAL A 128 10.62 21.99 -2.26
N LYS A 129 9.75 22.21 -1.28
CA LYS A 129 9.69 21.36 -0.08
C LYS A 129 9.07 20.01 -0.42
N ARG A 130 9.73 18.92 0.00
CA ARG A 130 9.25 17.55 -0.12
C ARG A 130 8.70 17.07 1.22
N ILE A 131 7.65 16.26 1.18
CA ILE A 131 7.12 15.54 2.34
C ILE A 131 7.02 14.06 1.96
N LEU A 132 7.64 13.18 2.73
CA LEU A 132 7.40 11.76 2.62
C LEU A 132 6.05 11.44 3.29
N TRP A 133 5.12 10.86 2.54
CA TRP A 133 3.70 10.84 2.88
C TRP A 133 3.21 9.43 3.21
N GLY A 134 2.94 9.17 4.50
CA GLY A 134 2.37 7.91 4.95
C GLY A 134 3.23 6.70 4.59
N ALA A 135 4.53 6.76 4.85
CA ALA A 135 5.48 5.75 4.40
C ALA A 135 5.96 4.84 5.53
N SER A 136 6.28 3.60 5.15
CA SER A 136 7.17 2.72 5.91
C SER A 136 8.55 2.72 5.27
N VAL A 137 9.58 2.60 6.11
CA VAL A 137 10.97 2.48 5.72
C VAL A 137 11.52 1.23 6.41
N GLU A 138 12.16 0.33 5.66
CA GLU A 138 12.81 -0.84 6.24
C GLU A 138 14.10 -0.39 6.94
N PRO A 139 14.21 -0.50 8.29
CA PRO A 139 15.36 0.06 9.02
C PRO A 139 16.70 -0.50 8.58
N GLU A 140 16.72 -1.78 8.19
CA GLU A 140 17.91 -2.52 7.79
C GLU A 140 18.35 -2.18 6.35
N ALA A 141 17.44 -1.61 5.55
CA ALA A 141 17.74 -1.17 4.17
C ALA A 141 18.32 0.25 4.10
N ILE A 142 18.34 1.01 5.21
CA ILE A 142 18.82 2.39 5.21
C ILE A 142 20.35 2.41 5.06
N ASP A 143 20.80 2.50 3.82
CA ASP A 143 22.18 2.81 3.45
C ASP A 143 22.47 4.32 3.47
N GLU A 144 23.70 4.72 3.21
CA GLU A 144 24.13 6.14 3.19
C GLU A 144 23.32 6.96 2.17
N ARG A 145 23.04 6.41 1.00
CA ARG A 145 22.30 7.10 -0.04
C ARG A 145 20.84 7.34 0.34
N MET A 146 20.18 6.31 0.84
CA MET A 146 18.81 6.41 1.33
C MET A 146 18.74 7.38 2.51
N PHE A 147 19.72 7.33 3.42
CA PHE A 147 19.81 8.26 4.55
C PHE A 147 19.90 9.71 4.07
N GLN A 148 20.77 10.03 3.13
CA GLN A 148 20.92 11.39 2.59
C GLN A 148 19.65 11.88 1.89
N ASP A 149 18.96 11.02 1.14
CA ASP A 149 17.71 11.38 0.48
C ASP A 149 16.58 11.61 1.49
N LEU A 150 16.47 10.77 2.52
CA LEU A 150 15.50 10.93 3.61
C LEU A 150 15.75 12.23 4.41
N CYS A 151 17.00 12.63 4.64
CA CYS A 151 17.35 13.90 5.28
C CYS A 151 16.88 15.12 4.46
N GLY A 152 16.73 15.01 3.16
CA GLY A 152 16.22 16.05 2.27
C GLY A 152 14.73 16.35 2.42
N TYR A 153 13.94 15.48 3.06
CA TYR A 153 12.53 15.75 3.29
C TYR A 153 12.31 16.82 4.35
N HIS A 154 11.44 17.79 4.03
CA HIS A 154 11.03 18.83 4.99
C HIS A 154 10.26 18.25 6.18
N LYS A 155 9.43 17.22 5.92
CA LYS A 155 8.69 16.42 6.91
C LYS A 155 8.60 14.98 6.44
N ILE A 156 8.59 14.05 7.40
CA ILE A 156 8.40 12.62 7.14
C ILE A 156 7.21 12.14 7.97
N TRP A 157 6.16 11.71 7.28
CA TRP A 157 5.03 11.01 7.89
C TRP A 157 5.31 9.51 7.88
N ALA A 158 5.79 8.99 9.02
CA ALA A 158 5.85 7.55 9.26
C ALA A 158 4.44 7.02 9.59
N ARG A 159 4.01 5.95 8.90
CA ARG A 159 2.66 5.40 9.07
C ARG A 159 2.54 4.34 10.16
N GLU A 160 3.65 3.91 10.73
CA GLU A 160 3.72 2.96 11.85
C GLU A 160 4.95 3.22 12.72
N SER A 161 4.89 2.75 13.98
CA SER A 161 5.84 3.09 15.03
C SER A 161 7.26 2.53 14.79
N LEU A 162 7.42 1.38 14.12
CA LEU A 162 8.74 0.79 13.88
C LEU A 162 9.57 1.70 12.96
N THR A 163 8.97 2.18 11.86
CA THR A 163 9.59 3.19 10.98
C THR A 163 9.87 4.49 11.75
N TYR A 164 8.88 4.98 12.52
CA TYR A 164 9.01 6.23 13.27
C TYR A 164 10.22 6.20 14.20
N HIS A 165 10.34 5.19 15.05
CA HIS A 165 11.46 5.07 15.98
C HIS A 165 12.80 4.88 15.26
N ALA A 166 12.84 4.04 14.21
CA ALA A 166 14.06 3.83 13.43
C ALA A 166 14.60 5.11 12.79
N LEU A 167 13.72 5.99 12.30
CA LEU A 167 14.13 7.27 11.71
C LEU A 167 14.57 8.27 12.79
N LEU A 168 13.90 8.32 13.95
CA LEU A 168 14.31 9.15 15.07
C LEU A 168 15.68 8.72 15.61
N ASP A 169 15.93 7.42 15.77
CA ASP A 169 17.20 6.87 16.23
C ASP A 169 18.37 7.23 15.29
N LYS A 170 18.07 7.46 14.01
CA LYS A 170 19.03 7.98 13.02
C LYS A 170 19.09 9.52 12.99
N GLY A 171 18.42 10.23 13.91
CA GLY A 171 18.48 11.68 14.03
C GLY A 171 17.53 12.46 13.13
N MET A 172 16.58 11.82 12.46
CA MET A 172 15.59 12.46 11.55
C MET A 172 14.42 13.06 12.36
N THR A 173 14.67 14.16 13.06
CA THR A 173 13.72 14.82 13.98
C THR A 173 12.50 15.44 13.29
N GLN A 174 12.52 15.59 11.95
CA GLN A 174 11.39 16.04 11.13
C GLN A 174 10.32 14.95 10.94
N THR A 175 10.52 13.75 11.52
CA THR A 175 9.59 12.61 11.42
C THR A 175 8.47 12.76 12.45
N PHE A 176 7.24 12.45 12.03
CA PHE A 176 6.07 12.34 12.90
C PHE A 176 5.29 11.06 12.59
N LEU A 177 4.56 10.57 13.59
CA LEU A 177 3.79 9.34 13.51
C LEU A 177 2.29 9.67 13.38
N LEU A 178 1.66 9.20 12.31
CA LEU A 178 0.21 9.11 12.15
C LEU A 178 -0.12 7.82 11.41
N PRO A 179 -1.32 7.23 11.57
CA PRO A 179 -1.72 6.06 10.80
C PRO A 179 -1.68 6.30 9.30
N ASP A 180 -1.61 5.22 8.52
CA ASP A 180 -1.61 5.28 7.05
C ASP A 180 -2.81 6.10 6.52
N PRO A 181 -2.63 6.95 5.50
CA PRO A 181 -3.72 7.75 4.95
C PRO A 181 -4.91 6.91 4.47
N ALA A 182 -4.71 5.67 4.03
CA ALA A 182 -5.77 4.79 3.56
C ALA A 182 -6.76 4.35 4.66
N PHE A 183 -6.46 4.57 5.95
CA PHE A 183 -7.44 4.34 7.03
C PHE A 183 -8.70 5.20 6.86
N VAL A 184 -8.60 6.40 6.27
CA VAL A 184 -9.74 7.29 6.03
C VAL A 184 -10.40 7.12 4.66
N LEU A 185 -10.02 6.10 3.89
CA LEU A 185 -10.69 5.76 2.63
C LEU A 185 -12.18 5.48 2.90
N ASP A 186 -13.06 6.08 2.10
CA ASP A 186 -14.48 5.77 2.14
C ASP A 186 -14.73 4.35 1.60
N ARG A 187 -15.73 3.67 2.13
CA ARG A 187 -16.21 2.41 1.58
C ARG A 187 -17.39 2.66 0.64
N LYS A 188 -17.53 1.80 -0.36
CA LYS A 188 -18.68 1.76 -1.26
C LYS A 188 -19.22 0.34 -1.32
N ASP A 189 -20.45 0.16 -0.84
CA ASP A 189 -21.08 -1.15 -0.82
C ASP A 189 -21.71 -1.44 -2.18
N LEU A 190 -21.35 -2.57 -2.76
CA LEU A 190 -21.97 -3.16 -3.95
C LEU A 190 -22.88 -4.33 -3.54
N PRO A 191 -23.82 -4.78 -4.41
CA PRO A 191 -24.54 -6.03 -4.19
C PRO A 191 -23.56 -7.17 -3.94
N LEU A 192 -23.88 -8.03 -2.98
CA LEU A 192 -23.08 -9.22 -2.70
C LEU A 192 -23.32 -10.28 -3.80
N PRO A 193 -22.27 -10.95 -4.28
CA PRO A 193 -22.45 -12.07 -5.19
C PRO A 193 -23.04 -13.29 -4.49
N ASP A 194 -23.64 -14.18 -5.26
CA ASP A 194 -24.13 -15.46 -4.76
C ASP A 194 -22.98 -16.22 -4.05
N GLY A 195 -23.27 -16.79 -2.89
CA GLY A 195 -22.27 -17.49 -2.08
C GLY A 195 -21.50 -16.58 -1.10
N PHE A 196 -21.71 -15.27 -1.10
CA PHE A 196 -21.20 -14.36 -0.05
C PHE A 196 -22.32 -14.10 1.00
N VAL A 197 -22.06 -14.40 2.25
CA VAL A 197 -22.99 -14.14 3.37
C VAL A 197 -22.38 -13.08 4.28
N GLU A 198 -23.03 -11.91 4.37
CA GLU A 198 -22.57 -10.81 5.21
C GLU A 198 -22.48 -11.24 6.67
N GLY A 199 -21.34 -10.95 7.31
CA GLY A 199 -21.08 -11.33 8.70
C GLY A 199 -20.82 -12.84 8.94
N ASN A 200 -20.86 -13.67 7.87
CA ASN A 200 -20.53 -15.10 7.94
C ASN A 200 -19.63 -15.54 6.75
N THR A 201 -18.76 -14.65 6.28
CA THR A 201 -17.80 -14.93 5.24
C THR A 201 -16.38 -14.62 5.71
N VAL A 202 -15.43 -15.49 5.41
CA VAL A 202 -13.99 -15.25 5.59
C VAL A 202 -13.42 -14.72 4.28
N GLY A 203 -12.92 -13.48 4.29
CA GLY A 203 -12.23 -12.92 3.13
C GLY A 203 -10.77 -13.36 3.09
N ILE A 204 -10.32 -13.83 1.95
CA ILE A 204 -8.94 -14.30 1.73
C ILE A 204 -8.31 -13.48 0.60
N ASN A 205 -7.14 -12.91 0.90
CA ASN A 205 -6.26 -12.30 -0.09
C ASN A 205 -4.88 -12.96 -0.03
N VAL A 206 -4.41 -13.46 -1.16
CA VAL A 206 -3.06 -14.00 -1.33
C VAL A 206 -2.38 -13.33 -2.51
N SER A 207 -1.07 -13.10 -2.44
CA SER A 207 -0.35 -12.40 -3.49
C SER A 207 0.85 -13.19 -4.00
N PRO A 208 1.20 -13.07 -5.30
CA PRO A 208 2.44 -13.62 -5.83
C PRO A 208 3.68 -13.14 -5.07
N MET A 209 3.61 -11.92 -4.53
CA MET A 209 4.73 -11.33 -3.78
C MET A 209 5.05 -12.13 -2.53
N ILE A 210 4.07 -12.47 -1.66
CA ILE A 210 4.37 -13.28 -0.46
C ILE A 210 4.86 -14.68 -0.83
N ILE A 211 4.34 -15.27 -1.91
CA ILE A 211 4.81 -16.56 -2.42
C ILE A 211 6.27 -16.45 -2.85
N GLY A 212 6.68 -15.31 -3.43
CA GLY A 212 8.07 -15.05 -3.81
C GLY A 212 9.05 -14.93 -2.61
N TYR A 213 8.55 -14.60 -1.42
CA TYR A 213 9.34 -14.50 -0.17
C TYR A 213 9.34 -15.78 0.68
N GLU A 214 8.60 -16.83 0.28
CA GLU A 214 8.60 -18.09 1.04
C GLU A 214 9.97 -18.78 1.00
N LYS A 215 10.39 -19.36 2.14
CA LYS A 215 11.62 -20.16 2.21
C LYS A 215 11.41 -21.59 1.70
N ASN A 216 10.23 -22.14 1.96
CA ASN A 216 9.85 -23.50 1.58
C ASN A 216 8.89 -23.45 0.40
N LYS A 217 9.38 -23.79 -0.79
CA LYS A 217 8.63 -23.64 -2.05
C LYS A 217 7.24 -24.29 -2.02
N GLY A 218 6.22 -23.51 -2.33
CA GLY A 218 4.81 -23.92 -2.40
C GLY A 218 4.13 -24.07 -1.05
N LEU A 219 4.85 -23.82 0.07
CA LEU A 219 4.31 -23.98 1.41
C LEU A 219 3.23 -22.91 1.71
N THR A 220 3.43 -21.69 1.21
CA THR A 220 2.45 -20.61 1.36
C THR A 220 1.10 -21.01 0.80
N LEU A 221 1.05 -21.46 -0.45
CA LEU A 221 -0.23 -21.82 -1.08
C LEU A 221 -0.87 -23.05 -0.39
N ARG A 222 -0.08 -24.05 0.05
CA ARG A 222 -0.60 -25.19 0.82
C ARG A 222 -1.22 -24.76 2.14
N ASN A 223 -0.63 -23.79 2.82
CA ASN A 223 -1.23 -23.19 4.03
C ASN A 223 -2.62 -22.59 3.75
N TYR A 224 -2.79 -21.87 2.63
CA TYR A 224 -4.12 -21.35 2.25
C TYR A 224 -5.10 -22.48 1.89
N VAL A 225 -4.66 -23.54 1.23
CA VAL A 225 -5.49 -24.71 0.96
C VAL A 225 -5.96 -25.36 2.26
N HIS A 226 -5.04 -25.62 3.21
CA HIS A 226 -5.40 -26.19 4.51
C HIS A 226 -6.34 -25.28 5.31
N LEU A 227 -6.12 -23.97 5.27
CA LEU A 227 -7.01 -22.99 5.92
C LEU A 227 -8.42 -23.05 5.33
N ILE A 228 -8.57 -23.01 3.99
CA ILE A 228 -9.89 -23.03 3.35
C ILE A 228 -10.59 -24.36 3.61
N GLN A 229 -9.88 -25.48 3.52
CA GLN A 229 -10.42 -26.80 3.85
C GLN A 229 -10.92 -26.84 5.29
N HIS A 230 -10.13 -26.34 6.25
CA HIS A 230 -10.54 -26.27 7.65
C HIS A 230 -11.81 -25.44 7.83
N ILE A 231 -11.91 -24.26 7.22
CA ILE A 231 -13.11 -23.42 7.30
C ILE A 231 -14.34 -24.18 6.79
N ILE A 232 -14.22 -24.87 5.67
CA ILE A 232 -15.31 -25.64 5.05
C ILE A 232 -15.74 -26.81 5.94
N ASP A 233 -14.79 -27.54 6.53
CA ASP A 233 -15.05 -28.76 7.28
C ASP A 233 -15.57 -28.50 8.69
N THR A 234 -15.19 -27.37 9.31
CA THR A 234 -15.45 -27.14 10.73
C THR A 234 -16.44 -26.02 11.02
N THR A 235 -16.82 -25.22 10.00
CA THR A 235 -17.72 -24.08 10.16
C THR A 235 -18.80 -24.05 9.08
N ASP A 236 -19.78 -23.15 9.23
CA ASP A 236 -20.77 -22.81 8.21
C ASP A 236 -20.40 -21.55 7.40
N MET A 237 -19.24 -20.92 7.70
CA MET A 237 -18.78 -19.69 7.05
C MET A 237 -18.49 -19.92 5.56
N GLN A 238 -18.80 -18.94 4.73
CA GLN A 238 -18.39 -18.88 3.34
C GLN A 238 -16.94 -18.35 3.23
N VAL A 239 -16.31 -18.54 2.07
CA VAL A 239 -14.98 -18.00 1.76
C VAL A 239 -15.09 -17.08 0.55
N ALA A 240 -14.62 -15.84 0.66
CA ALA A 240 -14.51 -14.90 -0.44
C ALA A 240 -13.04 -14.66 -0.80
N LEU A 241 -12.66 -14.94 -2.03
CA LEU A 241 -11.31 -14.71 -2.56
C LEU A 241 -11.28 -13.30 -3.16
N ILE A 242 -10.51 -12.39 -2.53
CA ILE A 242 -10.55 -10.95 -2.82
C ILE A 242 -9.20 -10.49 -3.37
N PRO A 243 -9.09 -10.13 -4.67
CA PRO A 243 -7.88 -9.56 -5.24
C PRO A 243 -7.71 -8.11 -4.75
N HIS A 244 -6.45 -7.65 -4.63
CA HIS A 244 -6.14 -6.27 -4.26
C HIS A 244 -5.05 -5.65 -5.15
N VAL A 245 -4.32 -6.45 -5.92
CA VAL A 245 -3.38 -6.02 -6.96
C VAL A 245 -3.62 -6.87 -8.20
N VAL A 246 -3.77 -6.19 -9.34
CA VAL A 246 -4.07 -6.84 -10.63
C VAL A 246 -3.04 -6.51 -11.73
N TRP A 247 -1.87 -6.02 -11.36
CA TRP A 247 -0.76 -5.82 -12.30
C TRP A 247 -0.29 -7.15 -12.88
N SER A 248 -0.06 -7.22 -14.19
CA SER A 248 0.25 -8.46 -14.92
C SER A 248 1.44 -9.25 -14.32
N HIS A 249 2.43 -8.55 -13.75
CA HIS A 249 3.61 -9.14 -13.13
C HIS A 249 3.39 -9.51 -11.64
N ASN A 250 2.32 -9.01 -10.99
CA ASN A 250 2.06 -9.21 -9.56
C ASN A 250 0.54 -9.30 -9.29
N ASP A 251 -0.14 -10.19 -10.02
CA ASP A 251 -1.60 -10.31 -10.08
C ASP A 251 -2.10 -11.32 -9.05
N ASP A 252 -2.82 -10.81 -8.03
CA ASP A 252 -3.40 -11.63 -6.95
C ASP A 252 -4.39 -12.66 -7.48
N ARG A 253 -5.05 -12.41 -8.63
CA ARG A 253 -5.99 -13.35 -9.23
C ARG A 253 -5.33 -14.67 -9.61
N LYS A 254 -4.04 -14.69 -9.92
CA LYS A 254 -3.33 -15.92 -10.30
C LYS A 254 -3.33 -16.98 -9.19
N PRO A 255 -2.86 -16.72 -7.97
CA PRO A 255 -2.97 -17.68 -6.87
C PRO A 255 -4.41 -17.86 -6.38
N LEU A 256 -5.27 -16.82 -6.44
CA LEU A 256 -6.67 -16.93 -6.03
C LEU A 256 -7.46 -17.88 -6.94
N ILE A 257 -7.24 -17.87 -8.26
CA ILE A 257 -7.87 -18.81 -9.20
C ILE A 257 -7.47 -20.27 -8.89
N GLN A 258 -6.22 -20.52 -8.48
CA GLN A 258 -5.80 -21.87 -8.09
C GLN A 258 -6.57 -22.36 -6.84
N LEU A 259 -6.76 -21.47 -5.86
CA LEU A 259 -7.58 -21.78 -4.69
C LEU A 259 -9.04 -21.98 -5.05
N TYR A 260 -9.60 -21.10 -5.90
CA TYR A 260 -10.99 -21.24 -6.39
C TYR A 260 -11.21 -22.56 -7.11
N ASP A 261 -10.35 -22.93 -8.05
CA ASP A 261 -10.45 -24.19 -8.80
C ASP A 261 -10.39 -25.42 -7.90
N THR A 262 -9.69 -25.33 -6.76
CA THR A 262 -9.62 -26.42 -5.79
C THR A 262 -10.95 -26.61 -5.05
N PHE A 263 -11.70 -25.52 -4.78
CA PHE A 263 -12.84 -25.56 -3.86
C PHE A 263 -14.21 -25.17 -4.47
N LYS A 264 -14.27 -24.73 -5.74
CA LYS A 264 -15.50 -24.24 -6.38
C LYS A 264 -16.68 -25.23 -6.32
N ASP A 265 -16.40 -26.54 -6.41
CA ASP A 265 -17.42 -27.58 -6.39
C ASP A 265 -18.04 -27.80 -4.99
N THR A 266 -17.47 -27.20 -3.95
CA THR A 266 -18.02 -27.24 -2.60
C THR A 266 -19.24 -26.31 -2.43
N GLY A 267 -19.40 -25.31 -3.33
CA GLY A 267 -20.41 -24.27 -3.21
C GLY A 267 -20.17 -23.27 -2.06
N ARG A 268 -18.99 -23.34 -1.40
CA ARG A 268 -18.63 -22.56 -0.22
C ARG A 268 -17.63 -21.44 -0.53
N VAL A 269 -17.11 -21.33 -1.75
CA VAL A 269 -16.07 -20.38 -2.15
C VAL A 269 -16.54 -19.53 -3.31
N VAL A 270 -16.42 -18.20 -3.15
CA VAL A 270 -16.73 -17.22 -4.20
C VAL A 270 -15.51 -16.40 -4.55
N MET A 271 -15.31 -16.09 -5.83
CA MET A 271 -14.30 -15.17 -6.32
C MET A 271 -14.91 -13.77 -6.46
N ILE A 272 -14.31 -12.79 -5.82
CA ILE A 272 -14.66 -11.37 -6.03
C ILE A 272 -13.90 -10.87 -7.26
N GLU A 273 -14.62 -10.22 -8.16
CA GLU A 273 -14.02 -9.60 -9.35
C GLU A 273 -13.14 -8.40 -8.97
N ASP A 274 -12.42 -7.87 -9.96
CA ASP A 274 -11.63 -6.67 -9.81
C ASP A 274 -12.52 -5.44 -9.68
N HIS A 275 -12.38 -4.72 -8.57
CA HIS A 275 -13.11 -3.50 -8.24
C HIS A 275 -12.15 -2.41 -7.77
N ASN A 276 -12.60 -1.15 -7.74
CA ASN A 276 -11.80 -0.07 -7.16
C ASN A 276 -11.63 -0.22 -5.63
N ALA A 277 -10.66 0.52 -5.07
CA ALA A 277 -10.29 0.42 -3.65
C ALA A 277 -11.47 0.62 -2.67
N MET A 278 -12.42 1.52 -2.98
CA MET A 278 -13.59 1.80 -2.15
C MET A 278 -14.58 0.63 -2.16
N GLU A 279 -14.78 0.03 -3.33
CA GLU A 279 -15.68 -1.11 -3.54
C GLU A 279 -15.10 -2.39 -2.91
N LEU A 280 -13.80 -2.64 -3.08
CA LEU A 280 -13.10 -3.72 -2.38
C LEU A 280 -13.19 -3.56 -0.85
N LYS A 281 -13.03 -2.33 -0.33
CA LYS A 281 -13.26 -2.05 1.09
C LYS A 281 -14.70 -2.37 1.50
N GLY A 282 -15.69 -2.15 0.63
CA GLY A 282 -17.10 -2.52 0.86
C GLY A 282 -17.30 -4.03 1.01
N TYR A 283 -16.64 -4.87 0.22
CA TYR A 283 -16.66 -6.33 0.38
C TYR A 283 -15.94 -6.75 1.67
N ILE A 284 -14.73 -6.24 1.90
CA ILE A 284 -13.94 -6.53 3.11
C ILE A 284 -14.71 -6.21 4.38
N ALA A 285 -15.37 -5.05 4.45
CA ALA A 285 -16.14 -4.60 5.61
C ALA A 285 -17.31 -5.52 5.99
N ARG A 286 -17.77 -6.35 5.06
CA ARG A 286 -18.88 -7.30 5.28
C ARG A 286 -18.42 -8.73 5.54
N CYS A 287 -17.11 -8.97 5.58
CA CYS A 287 -16.54 -10.23 6.05
C CYS A 287 -16.62 -10.33 7.57
N ARG A 288 -16.69 -11.56 8.08
CA ARG A 288 -16.56 -11.83 9.53
C ARG A 288 -15.10 -11.79 9.95
N PHE A 289 -14.22 -12.36 9.14
CA PHE A 289 -12.77 -12.42 9.32
C PHE A 289 -12.05 -12.12 8.00
N MET A 290 -10.79 -11.70 8.11
CA MET A 290 -9.89 -11.57 6.94
C MET A 290 -8.57 -12.30 7.18
N VAL A 291 -8.05 -12.97 6.12
CA VAL A 291 -6.68 -13.48 6.06
C VAL A 291 -6.02 -12.87 4.83
N VAL A 292 -5.07 -11.97 5.04
CA VAL A 292 -4.61 -11.06 3.97
C VAL A 292 -3.10 -11.00 3.81
N ALA A 293 -2.65 -10.84 2.57
CA ALA A 293 -1.24 -10.66 2.21
C ALA A 293 -0.88 -9.21 1.87
N ARG A 294 -1.87 -8.41 1.44
CA ARG A 294 -1.66 -7.02 1.03
C ARG A 294 -1.92 -6.05 2.17
N THR A 295 -0.96 -5.16 2.44
CA THR A 295 -1.04 -4.17 3.53
C THR A 295 -2.32 -3.33 3.45
N HIS A 296 -2.73 -2.85 2.25
CA HIS A 296 -3.92 -2.03 2.15
C HIS A 296 -5.22 -2.83 2.23
N ALA A 297 -5.20 -4.15 1.98
CA ALA A 297 -6.32 -5.02 2.31
C ALA A 297 -6.46 -5.18 3.84
N SER A 298 -5.33 -5.29 4.59
CA SER A 298 -5.38 -5.29 6.06
C SER A 298 -5.84 -3.94 6.63
N ILE A 299 -5.40 -2.81 6.06
CA ILE A 299 -5.87 -1.48 6.46
C ILE A 299 -7.38 -1.31 6.21
N ALA A 300 -7.89 -1.79 5.07
CA ALA A 300 -9.32 -1.80 4.80
C ALA A 300 -10.09 -2.61 5.86
N ALA A 301 -9.59 -3.80 6.22
CA ALA A 301 -10.18 -4.65 7.24
C ALA A 301 -10.12 -4.01 8.64
N TYR A 302 -8.96 -3.54 9.07
CA TYR A 302 -8.79 -2.88 10.37
C TYR A 302 -9.68 -1.64 10.50
N SER A 303 -9.69 -0.76 9.48
CA SER A 303 -10.51 0.46 9.50
C SER A 303 -12.02 0.19 9.47
N THR A 304 -12.45 -1.02 9.15
CA THR A 304 -13.83 -1.48 9.20
C THR A 304 -14.09 -2.52 10.31
N GLN A 305 -13.12 -2.65 11.23
CA GLN A 305 -13.21 -3.47 12.45
C GLN A 305 -13.42 -4.97 12.18
N VAL A 306 -12.85 -5.47 11.08
CA VAL A 306 -12.87 -6.90 10.77
C VAL A 306 -11.64 -7.57 11.37
N PRO A 307 -11.78 -8.59 12.25
CA PRO A 307 -10.66 -9.35 12.80
C PRO A 307 -9.81 -9.96 11.67
N THR A 308 -8.51 -9.69 11.71
CA THR A 308 -7.63 -9.92 10.56
C THR A 308 -6.32 -10.58 10.94
N LEU A 309 -5.99 -11.68 10.25
CA LEU A 309 -4.67 -12.30 10.24
C LEU A 309 -3.91 -11.82 9.00
N VAL A 310 -2.71 -11.27 9.20
CA VAL A 310 -1.86 -10.81 8.10
C VAL A 310 -0.75 -11.81 7.84
N VAL A 311 -0.60 -12.25 6.57
CA VAL A 311 0.55 -13.00 6.11
C VAL A 311 1.57 -12.01 5.57
N GLY A 312 2.49 -11.58 6.44
CA GLY A 312 3.42 -10.49 6.16
C GLY A 312 4.80 -10.96 5.72
N TYR A 313 5.62 -10.03 5.22
CA TYR A 313 7.02 -10.27 4.85
C TYR A 313 7.96 -9.11 5.19
N SER A 314 7.42 -8.01 5.71
CA SER A 314 8.17 -6.77 5.97
C SER A 314 7.68 -6.03 7.22
N VAL A 315 8.40 -4.97 7.61
CA VAL A 315 8.10 -4.10 8.76
C VAL A 315 6.67 -3.53 8.77
N LYS A 316 6.07 -3.29 7.61
CA LYS A 316 4.73 -2.66 7.46
C LYS A 316 3.63 -3.37 8.23
N ALA A 317 3.48 -4.67 7.99
CA ALA A 317 2.44 -5.48 8.65
C ALA A 317 2.65 -5.52 10.16
N ARG A 318 3.90 -5.72 10.57
CA ARG A 318 4.31 -5.81 11.98
C ARG A 318 4.07 -4.49 12.72
N GLY A 319 4.52 -3.38 12.14
CA GLY A 319 4.37 -2.05 12.72
C GLY A 319 2.89 -1.65 12.89
N ILE A 320 2.06 -1.84 11.86
CA ILE A 320 0.64 -1.53 11.93
C ILE A 320 -0.08 -2.39 12.99
N ALA A 321 0.19 -3.70 13.02
CA ALA A 321 -0.41 -4.58 14.04
C ALA A 321 0.03 -4.17 15.45
N LYS A 322 1.31 -3.86 15.65
CA LYS A 322 1.83 -3.38 16.94
C LYS A 322 1.18 -2.08 17.39
N ASP A 323 0.93 -1.15 16.47
CA ASP A 323 0.30 0.13 16.79
C ASP A 323 -1.19 -0.03 17.14
N ILE A 324 -1.88 -1.00 16.52
CA ILE A 324 -3.29 -1.27 16.79
C ILE A 324 -3.46 -2.12 18.06
N PHE A 325 -2.70 -3.21 18.22
CA PHE A 325 -2.92 -4.22 19.25
C PHE A 325 -1.88 -4.20 20.39
N GLY A 326 -0.84 -3.37 20.29
CA GLY A 326 0.29 -3.39 21.22
C GLY A 326 1.28 -4.51 20.95
N THR A 327 0.96 -5.48 20.10
CA THR A 327 1.79 -6.61 19.69
C THR A 327 1.53 -7.00 18.24
N GLU A 328 2.49 -7.64 17.61
CA GLU A 328 2.31 -8.32 16.31
C GLU A 328 1.97 -9.80 16.45
N ASP A 329 2.19 -10.38 17.64
CA ASP A 329 1.97 -11.80 17.92
C ASP A 329 0.51 -12.18 17.70
N ASN A 330 0.28 -13.29 17.02
CA ASN A 330 -1.01 -13.82 16.59
C ASN A 330 -1.76 -13.00 15.51
N TYR A 331 -1.35 -11.76 15.24
CA TYR A 331 -1.97 -10.93 14.20
C TYR A 331 -1.18 -10.95 12.88
N VAL A 332 0.13 -11.24 12.95
CA VAL A 332 1.00 -11.31 11.78
C VAL A 332 1.79 -12.61 11.77
N ILE A 333 1.67 -13.36 10.68
CA ILE A 333 2.52 -14.53 10.40
C ILE A 333 3.53 -14.12 9.32
N PRO A 334 4.83 -14.04 9.63
CA PRO A 334 5.86 -13.81 8.61
C PRO A 334 5.92 -14.99 7.65
N VAL A 335 5.72 -14.76 6.35
CA VAL A 335 5.74 -15.85 5.35
C VAL A 335 7.06 -16.60 5.33
N GLN A 336 8.16 -15.92 5.67
CA GLN A 336 9.50 -16.53 5.78
C GLN A 336 9.62 -17.50 6.96
N SER A 337 8.73 -17.43 7.95
CA SER A 337 8.75 -18.34 9.11
C SER A 337 7.94 -19.61 8.93
N LEU A 338 7.14 -19.71 7.87
CA LEU A 338 6.31 -20.88 7.59
C LEU A 338 7.18 -22.14 7.42
N THR A 339 6.90 -23.18 8.23
CA THR A 339 7.59 -24.47 8.25
C THR A 339 6.62 -25.65 8.08
N HIS A 340 5.34 -25.45 8.42
CA HIS A 340 4.27 -26.44 8.34
C HIS A 340 3.07 -25.92 7.54
N GLU A 341 2.21 -26.83 7.08
CA GLU A 341 1.08 -26.50 6.19
C GLU A 341 -0.16 -26.01 6.96
N ASP A 342 -0.14 -26.08 8.29
CA ASP A 342 -1.28 -25.77 9.18
C ASP A 342 -1.13 -24.46 9.97
N GLU A 343 -0.09 -23.67 9.70
CA GLU A 343 0.21 -22.47 10.50
C GLU A 343 -0.82 -21.36 10.29
N LEU A 344 -1.31 -21.15 9.05
CA LEU A 344 -2.39 -20.20 8.80
C LEU A 344 -3.71 -20.66 9.41
N MET A 345 -4.00 -21.96 9.37
CA MET A 345 -5.17 -22.54 10.04
C MET A 345 -5.12 -22.28 11.55
N LYS A 346 -3.98 -22.50 12.18
CA LYS A 346 -3.78 -22.26 13.63
C LYS A 346 -3.95 -20.77 13.96
N GLY A 347 -3.35 -19.88 13.16
CA GLY A 347 -3.49 -18.45 13.33
C GLY A 347 -4.94 -17.99 13.15
N PHE A 348 -5.66 -18.53 12.18
CA PHE A 348 -7.07 -18.26 11.98
C PHE A 348 -7.94 -18.78 13.13
N GLN A 349 -7.68 -20.01 13.62
CA GLN A 349 -8.39 -20.54 14.78
C GLN A 349 -8.20 -19.63 16.01
N TRP A 350 -7.01 -19.11 16.23
CA TRP A 350 -6.76 -18.14 17.29
C TRP A 350 -7.65 -16.88 17.14
N LEU A 351 -7.79 -16.33 15.91
CA LEU A 351 -8.71 -15.21 15.68
C LEU A 351 -10.16 -15.54 16.02
N VAL A 352 -10.61 -16.74 15.65
CA VAL A 352 -11.97 -17.22 15.96
C VAL A 352 -12.18 -17.31 17.47
N ASP A 353 -11.22 -17.87 18.19
CA ASP A 353 -11.30 -18.05 19.64
C ASP A 353 -11.26 -16.71 20.41
N HIS A 354 -10.71 -15.63 19.80
CA HIS A 354 -10.59 -14.31 20.42
C HIS A 354 -11.45 -13.23 19.71
N GLU A 355 -12.43 -13.63 18.89
CA GLU A 355 -13.22 -12.68 18.09
C GLU A 355 -13.84 -11.57 18.94
N GLU A 356 -14.46 -11.91 20.06
CA GLU A 356 -15.15 -10.95 20.95
C GLU A 356 -14.16 -9.95 21.58
N GLU A 357 -12.99 -10.43 22.00
CA GLU A 357 -11.93 -9.58 22.56
C GLU A 357 -11.40 -8.60 21.52
N ILE A 358 -11.15 -9.07 20.29
CA ILE A 358 -10.66 -8.25 19.18
C ILE A 358 -11.69 -7.18 18.79
N ARG A 359 -12.96 -7.55 18.68
CA ARG A 359 -14.04 -6.59 18.37
C ARG A 359 -14.21 -5.55 19.47
N THR A 360 -14.17 -5.98 20.73
CA THR A 360 -14.21 -5.07 21.88
C THR A 360 -13.02 -4.11 21.89
N HIS A 361 -11.84 -4.59 21.48
CA HIS A 361 -10.65 -3.73 21.34
C HIS A 361 -10.84 -2.69 20.23
N TYR A 362 -11.35 -3.10 19.06
CA TYR A 362 -11.64 -2.18 17.97
C TYR A 362 -12.66 -1.10 18.35
N ASP A 363 -13.74 -1.47 19.04
CA ASP A 363 -14.76 -0.53 19.50
C ASP A 363 -14.18 0.58 20.38
N LYS A 364 -13.18 0.24 21.20
CA LYS A 364 -12.52 1.19 22.10
C LYS A 364 -11.55 2.13 21.41
N MET A 365 -10.78 1.65 20.41
CA MET A 365 -9.62 2.41 19.93
C MET A 365 -9.68 2.83 18.45
N MET A 366 -10.38 2.08 17.59
CA MET A 366 -10.25 2.24 16.14
C MET A 366 -10.77 3.61 15.66
N HIS A 367 -11.85 4.11 16.25
CA HIS A 367 -12.37 5.44 15.90
C HIS A 367 -11.33 6.55 16.17
N GLU A 368 -10.67 6.51 17.32
CA GLU A 368 -9.63 7.48 17.66
C GLU A 368 -8.39 7.30 16.77
N TYR A 369 -7.97 6.05 16.56
CA TYR A 369 -6.82 5.72 15.72
C TYR A 369 -7.00 6.26 14.29
N VAL A 370 -8.15 6.01 13.66
CA VAL A 370 -8.48 6.54 12.32
C VAL A 370 -8.51 8.07 12.32
N ASN A 371 -9.10 8.68 13.35
CA ASN A 371 -9.20 10.14 13.44
C ASN A 371 -7.85 10.84 13.58
N GLN A 372 -6.81 10.16 14.10
CA GLN A 372 -5.46 10.72 14.15
C GLN A 372 -4.93 11.11 12.76
N VAL A 373 -5.35 10.42 11.70
CA VAL A 373 -4.94 10.74 10.31
C VAL A 373 -5.27 12.20 9.97
N TYR A 374 -6.39 12.75 10.46
CA TYR A 374 -6.79 14.14 10.19
C TYR A 374 -5.90 15.19 10.86
N LYS A 375 -5.06 14.82 11.85
CA LYS A 375 -4.06 15.74 12.45
C LYS A 375 -3.05 16.23 11.42
N ILE A 376 -2.91 15.54 10.27
CA ILE A 376 -2.07 16.00 9.17
C ILE A 376 -2.46 17.40 8.70
N ARG A 377 -3.73 17.77 8.76
CA ARG A 377 -4.21 19.10 8.38
C ARG A 377 -3.64 20.21 9.25
N GLU A 378 -3.39 19.93 10.52
CA GLU A 378 -2.76 20.87 11.47
C GLU A 378 -1.24 20.93 11.21
N ILE A 379 -0.61 19.76 11.01
CA ILE A 379 0.83 19.65 10.72
C ILE A 379 1.19 20.39 9.43
N MET A 380 0.29 20.41 8.45
CA MET A 380 0.50 21.06 7.15
C MET A 380 0.25 22.59 7.17
N LYS A 381 -0.40 23.11 8.19
CA LYS A 381 -0.71 24.55 8.30
C LYS A 381 0.45 25.39 8.84
N VAL A 382 1.56 24.80 9.24
CA VAL A 382 2.73 25.46 9.83
C VAL A 382 3.77 25.81 8.78
#